data_f2bf4db2f4fe3b7b8a74b15d3d9553ee
#
_entry.id   f2bf4db2f4fe3b7b8a74b15d3d9553ee
#
_cell.length_a   1.000
_cell.length_b   1.000
_cell.length_c   1.000
_cell.angle_alpha   90.00
_cell.angle_beta   90.00
_cell.angle_gamma   90.00
#
_symmetry.space_group_name_H-M   'P 1'
#
loop_
_entity.id
_entity.type
_entity.pdbx_description
1 polymer ?
#
loop_
_entity_poly.entity_id
_entity_poly.type
_entity_poly.pdbx_seq_one_letter_code
_entity_poly.pdbx_strand_id
1 'polypeptide(L)'
;IQKIPAEDPKVYDMMGEADTVGVFQIESRAQMSMLPRLRPRNYYDLVIQIAIVRPGPIQGDMVHPYLNRRSGKEVVSYPSDAVRDTLERTLGVPIFQEQVMQLAMVAAGFSGGEADQLRRAMAAWKRKGGLEPYHDKLVQGMLERGYEQEFAEQLFRQIKGFGDYGFPESHSASFALIAYVSSWLKCYHPAAFCCGLLNSQPMGFYPPAQHIQDAERHGVKILPVEVNSSFYDCTLEFAKGYQKLNNHSQLTLHPRLRIGFRLIKGMSEAGASAIVEARQGGTFTSIQ
;
A
#
# COMPACT_ATOMS: atom_id res chain seq x y z
N ILE A 1 7.34 14.89 6.90
CA ILE A 1 7.60 13.43 6.96
C ILE A 1 8.48 13.10 8.17
N GLN A 2 9.63 13.76 8.36
CA GLN A 2 10.58 13.46 9.45
C GLN A 2 10.01 13.53 10.89
N LYS A 3 8.85 14.18 11.09
CA LYS A 3 8.18 14.31 12.38
C LYS A 3 7.04 13.30 12.58
N ILE A 4 6.76 12.44 11.60
CA ILE A 4 5.75 11.40 11.72
C ILE A 4 6.32 10.30 12.61
N PRO A 5 5.64 9.96 13.73
CA PRO A 5 6.07 8.85 14.59
C PRO A 5 6.04 7.54 13.83
N ALA A 6 7.04 6.70 14.02
CA ALA A 6 7.02 5.34 13.55
C ALA A 6 6.12 4.46 14.42
N GLU A 7 5.58 3.39 13.84
CA GLU A 7 4.89 2.30 14.56
C GLU A 7 3.70 2.77 15.42
N ASP A 8 2.92 3.75 14.95
CA ASP A 8 1.73 4.23 15.65
C ASP A 8 0.59 3.19 15.58
N PRO A 9 0.15 2.62 16.71
CA PRO A 9 -0.87 1.57 16.72
C PRO A 9 -2.21 2.02 16.11
N LYS A 10 -2.61 3.27 16.31
CA LYS A 10 -3.87 3.82 15.80
C LYS A 10 -3.89 3.83 14.27
N VAL A 11 -2.74 4.05 13.63
CA VAL A 11 -2.59 4.00 12.18
C VAL A 11 -2.77 2.57 11.67
N TYR A 12 -2.21 1.59 12.37
CA TYR A 12 -2.39 0.17 12.01
C TYR A 12 -3.82 -0.33 12.29
N ASP A 13 -4.47 0.16 13.34
CA ASP A 13 -5.87 -0.16 13.61
C ASP A 13 -6.77 0.33 12.46
N MET A 14 -6.61 1.58 12.02
CA MET A 14 -7.31 2.13 10.86
C MET A 14 -7.08 1.29 9.59
N MET A 15 -5.83 0.87 9.33
CA MET A 15 -5.52 -0.03 8.21
C MET A 15 -6.22 -1.39 8.38
N GLY A 16 -6.22 -1.95 9.59
CA GLY A 16 -6.87 -3.23 9.92
C GLY A 16 -8.37 -3.23 9.70
N GLU A 17 -9.02 -2.07 9.76
CA GLU A 17 -10.43 -1.86 9.45
C GLU A 17 -10.67 -1.61 7.94
N ALA A 18 -9.62 -1.66 7.12
CA ALA A 18 -9.65 -1.34 5.68
C ALA A 18 -10.09 0.10 5.38
N ASP A 19 -9.93 1.02 6.32
CA ASP A 19 -10.21 2.44 6.12
C ASP A 19 -9.05 3.12 5.37
N THR A 20 -8.87 2.74 4.10
CA THR A 20 -7.69 3.09 3.30
C THR A 20 -8.01 3.72 1.95
N VAL A 21 -9.21 4.29 1.79
CA VAL A 21 -9.57 5.08 0.60
C VAL A 21 -8.59 6.24 0.43
N GLY A 22 -8.00 6.38 -0.74
CA GLY A 22 -6.99 7.39 -1.06
C GLY A 22 -5.58 7.11 -0.52
N VAL A 23 -5.40 6.05 0.27
CA VAL A 23 -4.07 5.70 0.81
C VAL A 23 -3.26 4.97 -0.25
N PHE A 24 -2.06 5.50 -0.53
CA PHE A 24 -1.16 4.94 -1.52
C PHE A 24 -0.99 3.43 -1.38
N GLN A 25 -1.08 2.72 -2.49
CA GLN A 25 -0.84 1.29 -2.67
C GLN A 25 -1.86 0.35 -1.99
N ILE A 26 -2.55 0.75 -0.92
CA ILE A 26 -3.45 -0.14 -0.15
C ILE A 26 -4.95 0.24 -0.26
N GLU A 27 -5.31 1.05 -1.26
CA GLU A 27 -6.68 1.51 -1.51
C GLU A 27 -7.48 0.62 -2.48
N SER A 28 -6.85 -0.34 -3.17
CA SER A 28 -7.56 -1.20 -4.11
C SER A 28 -8.48 -2.19 -3.39
N ARG A 29 -9.57 -2.64 -4.04
CA ARG A 29 -10.50 -3.62 -3.44
C ARG A 29 -9.80 -4.88 -2.94
N ALA A 30 -8.79 -5.38 -3.67
CA ALA A 30 -8.03 -6.56 -3.26
C ALA A 30 -7.20 -6.28 -1.99
N GLN A 31 -6.54 -5.13 -1.92
CA GLN A 31 -5.80 -4.70 -0.73
C GLN A 31 -6.73 -4.50 0.47
N MET A 32 -7.84 -3.77 0.28
CA MET A 32 -8.82 -3.52 1.35
C MET A 32 -9.48 -4.81 1.86
N SER A 33 -9.71 -5.82 1.01
CA SER A 33 -10.23 -7.11 1.45
C SER A 33 -9.21 -7.95 2.23
N MET A 34 -7.92 -7.71 2.01
CA MET A 34 -6.84 -8.41 2.70
C MET A 34 -6.49 -7.80 4.05
N LEU A 35 -6.57 -6.47 4.20
CA LEU A 35 -6.19 -5.75 5.42
C LEU A 35 -6.86 -6.27 6.69
N PRO A 36 -8.19 -6.53 6.76
CA PRO A 36 -8.83 -7.09 7.97
C PRO A 36 -8.38 -8.52 8.29
N ARG A 37 -7.90 -9.26 7.30
CA ARG A 37 -7.43 -10.64 7.46
C ARG A 37 -5.98 -10.69 7.95
N LEU A 38 -5.13 -9.81 7.40
CA LEU A 38 -3.72 -9.71 7.78
C LEU A 38 -3.54 -8.94 9.08
N ARG A 39 -4.28 -7.85 9.27
CA ARG A 39 -4.21 -6.93 10.41
C ARG A 39 -2.76 -6.50 10.69
N PRO A 40 -2.22 -5.57 9.91
CA PRO A 40 -0.87 -5.07 10.14
C PRO A 40 -0.73 -4.50 11.55
N ARG A 41 0.39 -4.76 12.22
CA ARG A 41 0.70 -4.26 13.56
C ARG A 41 2.05 -3.55 13.65
N ASN A 42 2.83 -3.68 12.61
CA ASN A 42 4.16 -3.07 12.46
C ASN A 42 4.45 -2.82 10.98
N TYR A 43 5.54 -2.11 10.73
CA TYR A 43 5.97 -1.77 9.37
C TYR A 43 6.20 -2.99 8.47
N TYR A 44 6.79 -4.06 9.00
CA TYR A 44 7.07 -5.25 8.19
C TYR A 44 5.80 -5.98 7.76
N ASP A 45 4.77 -5.98 8.58
CA ASP A 45 3.44 -6.49 8.19
C ASP A 45 2.88 -5.73 6.98
N LEU A 46 3.12 -4.42 6.91
CA LEU A 46 2.71 -3.61 5.76
C LEU A 46 3.55 -3.92 4.52
N VAL A 47 4.84 -4.20 4.69
CA VAL A 47 5.71 -4.69 3.60
C VAL A 47 5.15 -6.00 3.01
N ILE A 48 4.75 -6.92 3.88
CA ILE A 48 4.11 -8.19 3.47
C ILE A 48 2.75 -7.93 2.81
N GLN A 49 1.90 -7.08 3.39
CA GLN A 49 0.58 -6.73 2.83
C GLN A 49 0.69 -6.29 1.38
N ILE A 50 1.65 -5.43 1.07
CA ILE A 50 1.88 -4.91 -0.28
C ILE A 50 2.35 -6.00 -1.24
N ALA A 51 3.23 -6.89 -0.78
CA ALA A 51 3.82 -7.94 -1.60
C ALA A 51 2.90 -9.12 -1.85
N ILE A 52 2.06 -9.49 -0.88
CA ILE A 52 1.26 -10.72 -0.92
C ILE A 52 0.01 -10.57 -1.80
N VAL A 53 -0.51 -9.36 -1.94
CA VAL A 53 -1.64 -9.03 -2.83
C VAL A 53 -1.12 -8.67 -4.20
N ARG A 54 -1.32 -9.55 -5.17
CA ARG A 54 -0.83 -9.39 -6.54
C ARG A 54 -1.97 -9.18 -7.53
N PRO A 55 -1.75 -8.43 -8.64
CA PRO A 55 -2.71 -8.36 -9.72
C PRO A 55 -2.84 -9.74 -10.41
N GLY A 56 -4.06 -10.19 -10.64
CA GLY A 56 -4.37 -11.48 -11.21
C GLY A 56 -5.22 -12.36 -10.29
N PRO A 57 -5.62 -13.57 -10.70
CA PRO A 57 -6.29 -14.50 -9.82
C PRO A 57 -5.40 -14.72 -8.60
N ILE A 58 -5.95 -14.47 -7.41
CA ILE A 58 -5.26 -14.68 -6.12
C ILE A 58 -4.68 -16.09 -6.17
N GLN A 59 -3.36 -16.19 -6.27
CA GLN A 59 -2.71 -17.49 -6.25
C GLN A 59 -2.74 -17.96 -4.79
N GLY A 60 -3.79 -18.76 -4.47
CA GLY A 60 -4.18 -19.15 -3.14
C GLY A 60 -3.11 -19.89 -2.33
N ASP A 61 -2.09 -20.43 -3.02
CA ASP A 61 -1.05 -21.26 -2.40
C ASP A 61 -0.08 -20.49 -1.48
N MET A 62 -0.05 -19.15 -1.52
CA MET A 62 0.80 -18.36 -0.60
C MET A 62 0.00 -17.57 0.44
N VAL A 63 -1.14 -17.03 0.05
CA VAL A 63 -1.97 -16.19 0.93
C VAL A 63 -2.56 -17.01 2.08
N HIS A 64 -3.14 -18.17 1.78
CA HIS A 64 -3.79 -19.01 2.79
C HIS A 64 -2.81 -19.57 3.83
N PRO A 65 -1.68 -20.18 3.48
CA PRO A 65 -0.70 -20.63 4.45
C PRO A 65 -0.17 -19.49 5.33
N TYR A 66 0.16 -18.33 4.73
CA TYR A 66 0.62 -17.19 5.51
C TYR A 66 -0.41 -16.74 6.54
N LEU A 67 -1.67 -16.54 6.14
CA LEU A 67 -2.73 -16.12 7.06
C LEU A 67 -3.08 -17.16 8.13
N ASN A 68 -3.05 -18.46 7.78
CA ASN A 68 -3.29 -19.54 8.73
C ASN A 68 -2.19 -19.58 9.80
N ARG A 69 -0.93 -19.46 9.39
CA ARG A 69 0.23 -19.43 10.29
C ARG A 69 0.21 -18.19 11.16
N ARG A 70 -0.06 -17.02 10.56
CA ARG A 70 -0.18 -15.76 11.29
C ARG A 70 -1.29 -15.78 12.35
N SER A 71 -2.41 -16.44 12.06
CA SER A 71 -3.54 -16.57 13.00
C SER A 71 -3.40 -17.73 13.98
N GLY A 72 -2.31 -18.51 13.92
CA GLY A 72 -2.09 -19.69 14.77
C GLY A 72 -2.91 -20.93 14.42
N LYS A 73 -3.60 -20.93 13.28
CA LYS A 73 -4.37 -22.08 12.79
C LYS A 73 -3.49 -23.18 12.19
N GLU A 74 -2.30 -22.83 11.77
CA GLU A 74 -1.29 -23.72 11.20
C GLU A 74 0.04 -23.48 11.91
N VAL A 75 0.70 -24.57 12.32
CA VAL A 75 2.02 -24.51 12.94
C VAL A 75 3.07 -24.25 11.86
N VAL A 76 3.97 -23.33 12.12
CA VAL A 76 5.12 -23.08 11.22
C VAL A 76 6.19 -24.13 11.50
N SER A 77 6.56 -24.91 10.49
CA SER A 77 7.69 -25.85 10.54
C SER A 77 8.70 -25.50 9.46
N TYR A 78 9.97 -25.77 9.76
CA TYR A 78 11.07 -25.54 8.83
C TYR A 78 11.88 -26.82 8.69
N PRO A 79 12.17 -27.30 7.46
CA PRO A 79 12.92 -28.55 7.26
C PRO A 79 14.40 -28.44 7.61
N SER A 80 14.94 -27.21 7.74
CA SER A 80 16.31 -26.95 8.16
C SER A 80 16.45 -25.54 8.74
N ASP A 81 17.53 -25.28 9.47
CA ASP A 81 17.84 -23.95 9.98
C ASP A 81 18.11 -22.95 8.84
N ALA A 82 18.76 -23.37 7.76
CA ALA A 82 19.00 -22.52 6.58
C ALA A 82 17.69 -22.05 5.91
N VAL A 83 16.67 -22.92 5.87
CA VAL A 83 15.34 -22.56 5.39
C VAL A 83 14.64 -21.65 6.38
N ARG A 84 14.80 -21.90 7.70
CA ARG A 84 14.27 -21.01 8.74
C ARG A 84 14.82 -19.61 8.61
N ASP A 85 16.14 -19.44 8.56
CA ASP A 85 16.81 -18.14 8.47
C ASP A 85 16.33 -17.34 7.26
N THR A 86 15.96 -18.02 6.17
CA THR A 86 15.44 -17.38 4.95
C THR A 86 13.97 -16.97 5.07
N LEU A 87 13.13 -17.78 5.75
CA LEU A 87 11.67 -17.66 5.69
C LEU A 87 11.01 -17.30 7.03
N GLU A 88 11.72 -17.18 8.12
CA GLU A 88 11.08 -16.98 9.44
C GLU A 88 10.27 -15.69 9.49
N ARG A 89 10.77 -14.60 8.87
CA ARG A 89 10.07 -13.31 8.80
C ARG A 89 8.76 -13.37 8.01
N THR A 90 8.61 -14.37 7.16
CA THR A 90 7.42 -14.60 6.32
C THR A 90 6.69 -15.89 6.68
N LEU A 91 6.90 -16.39 7.91
CA LEU A 91 6.23 -17.56 8.48
C LEU A 91 6.34 -18.81 7.58
N GLY A 92 7.51 -19.01 6.99
CA GLY A 92 7.78 -20.17 6.13
C GLY A 92 7.19 -20.08 4.71
N VAL A 93 6.73 -18.91 4.29
CA VAL A 93 6.19 -18.69 2.95
C VAL A 93 7.14 -17.79 2.15
N PRO A 94 7.64 -18.22 0.99
CA PRO A 94 8.45 -17.35 0.14
C PRO A 94 7.56 -16.30 -0.51
N ILE A 95 7.64 -15.06 -0.07
CA ILE A 95 6.86 -13.92 -0.56
C ILE A 95 7.69 -13.07 -1.53
N PHE A 96 8.99 -12.95 -1.28
CA PHE A 96 9.90 -12.09 -2.04
C PHE A 96 10.81 -12.88 -2.96
N GLN A 97 11.17 -12.28 -4.10
CA GLN A 97 12.09 -12.91 -5.06
C GLN A 97 13.47 -13.20 -4.44
N GLU A 98 13.93 -12.37 -3.53
CA GLU A 98 15.20 -12.56 -2.81
C GLU A 98 15.18 -13.83 -1.97
N GLN A 99 14.05 -14.15 -1.34
CA GLN A 99 13.86 -15.39 -0.59
C GLN A 99 13.93 -16.62 -1.51
N VAL A 100 13.35 -16.55 -2.70
CA VAL A 100 13.43 -17.64 -3.69
C VAL A 100 14.87 -17.86 -4.14
N MET A 101 15.61 -16.79 -4.41
CA MET A 101 17.02 -16.89 -4.78
C MET A 101 17.86 -17.50 -3.62
N GLN A 102 17.62 -17.03 -2.40
CA GLN A 102 18.33 -17.55 -1.22
C GLN A 102 18.01 -19.03 -0.98
N LEU A 103 16.74 -19.45 -1.08
CA LEU A 103 16.36 -20.84 -0.98
C LEU A 103 17.02 -21.71 -2.06
N ALA A 104 17.05 -21.26 -3.31
CA ALA A 104 17.76 -21.98 -4.37
C ALA A 104 19.25 -22.19 -4.05
N MET A 105 19.89 -21.20 -3.43
CA MET A 105 21.28 -21.31 -3.02
C MET A 105 21.48 -22.24 -1.82
N VAL A 106 20.72 -22.01 -0.72
CA VAL A 106 20.97 -22.73 0.54
C VAL A 106 20.40 -24.14 0.55
N ALA A 107 19.23 -24.35 -0.08
CA ALA A 107 18.55 -25.65 -0.08
C ALA A 107 18.85 -26.50 -1.31
N ALA A 108 19.08 -25.90 -2.49
CA ALA A 108 19.32 -26.63 -3.72
C ALA A 108 20.76 -26.48 -4.28
N GLY A 109 21.62 -25.65 -3.65
CA GLY A 109 23.01 -25.51 -4.01
C GLY A 109 23.28 -24.75 -5.31
N PHE A 110 22.39 -23.88 -5.70
CA PHE A 110 22.63 -22.96 -6.80
C PHE A 110 23.75 -21.99 -6.45
N SER A 111 24.57 -21.67 -7.43
CA SER A 111 25.47 -20.51 -7.33
C SER A 111 24.65 -19.21 -7.41
N GLY A 112 25.24 -18.08 -6.98
CA GLY A 112 24.59 -16.78 -7.08
C GLY A 112 24.19 -16.40 -8.51
N GLY A 113 24.99 -16.78 -9.50
CA GLY A 113 24.70 -16.58 -10.92
C GLY A 113 23.48 -17.40 -11.40
N GLU A 114 23.36 -18.65 -10.97
CA GLU A 114 22.24 -19.52 -11.28
C GLU A 114 20.94 -19.07 -10.58
N ALA A 115 21.03 -18.60 -9.35
CA ALA A 115 19.90 -18.02 -8.64
C ALA A 115 19.39 -16.75 -9.35
N ASP A 116 20.27 -15.89 -9.87
CA ASP A 116 19.87 -14.73 -10.68
C ASP A 116 19.24 -15.14 -12.03
N GLN A 117 19.77 -16.19 -12.67
CA GLN A 117 19.14 -16.75 -13.88
C GLN A 117 17.72 -17.27 -13.59
N LEU A 118 17.52 -17.99 -12.47
CA LEU A 118 16.19 -18.43 -12.01
C LEU A 118 15.26 -17.23 -11.82
N ARG A 119 15.71 -16.17 -11.14
CA ARG A 119 14.93 -14.94 -10.96
C ARG A 119 14.50 -14.32 -12.29
N ARG A 120 15.40 -14.23 -13.26
CA ARG A 120 15.08 -13.73 -14.62
C ARG A 120 14.11 -14.64 -15.35
N ALA A 121 14.26 -15.96 -15.21
CA ALA A 121 13.35 -16.93 -15.82
C ALA A 121 11.95 -16.81 -15.19
N MET A 122 11.84 -16.61 -13.86
CA MET A 122 10.57 -16.36 -13.19
C MET A 122 9.83 -15.15 -13.76
N ALA A 123 10.52 -14.06 -14.04
CA ALA A 123 9.93 -12.84 -14.59
C ALA A 123 9.45 -12.99 -16.04
N ALA A 124 9.93 -14.00 -16.77
CA ALA A 124 9.64 -14.19 -18.18
C ALA A 124 8.82 -15.44 -18.51
N TRP A 125 8.63 -16.36 -17.55
CA TRP A 125 8.18 -17.73 -17.85
C TRP A 125 6.78 -17.81 -18.48
N LYS A 126 5.83 -16.98 -18.07
CA LYS A 126 4.48 -16.96 -18.65
C LYS A 126 4.48 -16.55 -20.14
N ARG A 127 5.45 -15.74 -20.55
CA ARG A 127 5.54 -15.26 -21.92
C ARG A 127 6.41 -16.14 -22.80
N LYS A 128 7.47 -16.75 -22.22
CA LYS A 128 8.51 -17.45 -22.97
C LYS A 128 8.65 -18.93 -22.62
N GLY A 129 7.98 -19.42 -21.56
CA GLY A 129 8.27 -20.73 -20.98
C GLY A 129 9.64 -20.75 -20.29
N GLY A 130 10.15 -21.91 -19.92
CA GLY A 130 11.56 -22.08 -19.54
C GLY A 130 11.84 -22.16 -18.06
N LEU A 131 10.86 -22.50 -17.20
CA LEU A 131 11.13 -22.87 -15.80
C LEU A 131 11.43 -24.36 -15.61
N GLU A 132 11.11 -25.21 -16.58
CA GLU A 132 11.31 -26.65 -16.51
C GLU A 132 12.77 -27.06 -16.24
N PRO A 133 13.80 -26.45 -16.88
CA PRO A 133 15.19 -26.77 -16.59
C PRO A 133 15.61 -26.46 -15.12
N TYR A 134 14.94 -25.49 -14.50
CA TYR A 134 15.20 -25.12 -13.11
C TYR A 134 14.46 -26.04 -12.13
N HIS A 135 13.33 -26.68 -12.55
CA HIS A 135 12.62 -27.66 -11.75
C HIS A 135 13.53 -28.83 -11.38
N ASP A 136 14.04 -29.51 -12.39
CA ASP A 136 14.84 -30.71 -12.19
C ASP A 136 16.10 -30.42 -11.36
N LYS A 137 16.76 -29.29 -11.65
CA LYS A 137 17.93 -28.87 -10.90
C LYS A 137 17.61 -28.52 -9.44
N LEU A 138 16.50 -27.82 -9.19
CA LEU A 138 16.11 -27.42 -7.84
C LEU A 138 15.71 -28.66 -7.03
N VAL A 139 14.83 -29.50 -7.58
CA VAL A 139 14.38 -30.72 -6.90
C VAL A 139 15.53 -31.66 -6.64
N GLN A 140 16.36 -31.97 -7.63
CA GLN A 140 17.51 -32.84 -7.47
C GLN A 140 18.51 -32.28 -6.45
N GLY A 141 18.85 -30.99 -6.54
CA GLY A 141 19.76 -30.34 -5.61
C GLY A 141 19.26 -30.34 -4.16
N MET A 142 17.95 -30.27 -3.96
CA MET A 142 17.33 -30.40 -2.63
C MET A 142 17.38 -31.84 -2.12
N LEU A 143 17.05 -32.83 -2.94
CA LEU A 143 17.12 -34.25 -2.57
C LEU A 143 18.56 -34.66 -2.17
N GLU A 144 19.56 -34.21 -2.91
CA GLU A 144 20.98 -34.44 -2.60
C GLU A 144 21.41 -33.85 -1.26
N ARG A 145 20.68 -32.85 -0.76
CA ARG A 145 20.91 -32.19 0.54
C ARG A 145 19.98 -32.69 1.66
N GLY A 146 19.25 -33.78 1.38
CA GLY A 146 18.45 -34.49 2.37
C GLY A 146 17.06 -33.87 2.60
N TYR A 147 16.60 -32.98 1.73
CA TYR A 147 15.20 -32.51 1.79
C TYR A 147 14.25 -33.52 1.18
N GLU A 148 13.02 -33.57 1.69
CA GLU A 148 12.00 -34.46 1.14
C GLU A 148 11.48 -33.96 -0.21
N GLN A 149 11.15 -34.91 -1.07
CA GLN A 149 10.66 -34.59 -2.43
C GLN A 149 9.38 -33.73 -2.39
N GLU A 150 8.48 -34.05 -1.47
CA GLU A 150 7.22 -33.27 -1.33
C GLU A 150 7.50 -31.78 -1.04
N PHE A 151 8.47 -31.48 -0.18
CA PHE A 151 8.86 -30.12 0.14
C PHE A 151 9.51 -29.43 -1.08
N ALA A 152 10.39 -30.11 -1.81
CA ALA A 152 11.02 -29.57 -3.01
C ALA A 152 9.98 -29.23 -4.12
N GLU A 153 9.04 -30.12 -4.34
CA GLU A 153 7.95 -29.93 -5.29
C GLU A 153 7.01 -28.81 -4.87
N GLN A 154 6.69 -28.72 -3.57
CA GLN A 154 5.88 -27.63 -3.03
C GLN A 154 6.59 -26.28 -3.22
N LEU A 155 7.88 -26.20 -2.93
CA LEU A 155 8.66 -24.98 -3.14
C LEU A 155 8.67 -24.58 -4.60
N PHE A 156 8.88 -25.53 -5.54
CA PHE A 156 8.85 -25.21 -6.97
C PHE A 156 7.47 -24.73 -7.42
N ARG A 157 6.38 -25.34 -6.92
CA ARG A 157 5.02 -24.83 -7.22
C ARG A 157 4.83 -23.39 -6.72
N GLN A 158 5.36 -23.04 -5.54
CA GLN A 158 5.34 -21.68 -5.03
C GLN A 158 6.15 -20.74 -5.92
N ILE A 159 7.36 -21.16 -6.36
CA ILE A 159 8.18 -20.39 -7.32
C ILE A 159 7.43 -20.16 -8.63
N LYS A 160 6.79 -21.17 -9.17
CA LYS A 160 5.94 -21.05 -10.36
C LYS A 160 4.76 -20.10 -10.14
N GLY A 161 4.27 -20.03 -8.92
CA GLY A 161 3.23 -19.11 -8.46
C GLY A 161 3.67 -17.63 -8.43
N PHE A 162 4.97 -17.30 -8.44
CA PHE A 162 5.43 -15.91 -8.53
C PHE A 162 5.03 -15.22 -9.85
N GLY A 163 4.71 -15.99 -10.90
CA GLY A 163 4.16 -15.49 -12.16
C GLY A 163 5.04 -14.45 -12.84
N ASP A 164 4.41 -13.45 -13.47
CA ASP A 164 5.13 -12.45 -14.26
C ASP A 164 5.95 -11.44 -13.45
N TYR A 165 5.82 -11.43 -12.11
CA TYR A 165 6.50 -10.47 -11.27
C TYR A 165 6.80 -11.05 -9.87
N GLY A 166 8.06 -11.45 -9.66
CA GLY A 166 8.57 -11.65 -8.31
C GLY A 166 8.69 -10.30 -7.62
N PHE A 167 8.02 -10.10 -6.49
CA PHE A 167 8.04 -8.80 -5.80
C PHE A 167 9.37 -8.64 -5.06
N PRO A 168 10.19 -7.59 -5.35
CA PRO A 168 11.39 -7.29 -4.59
C PRO A 168 11.02 -6.79 -3.19
N GLU A 169 11.70 -7.30 -2.15
CA GLU A 169 11.46 -6.86 -0.77
C GLU A 169 11.73 -5.37 -0.59
N SER A 170 12.82 -4.87 -1.18
CA SER A 170 13.20 -3.45 -1.14
C SER A 170 12.14 -2.53 -1.77
N HIS A 171 11.53 -2.97 -2.87
CA HIS A 171 10.45 -2.23 -3.52
C HIS A 171 9.20 -2.19 -2.63
N SER A 172 8.83 -3.34 -2.04
CA SER A 172 7.72 -3.41 -1.09
C SER A 172 7.96 -2.53 0.14
N ALA A 173 9.17 -2.55 0.69
CA ALA A 173 9.55 -1.70 1.81
C ALA A 173 9.44 -0.21 1.46
N SER A 174 9.94 0.21 0.30
CA SER A 174 9.81 1.61 -0.14
C SER A 174 8.34 2.04 -0.25
N PHE A 175 7.49 1.18 -0.76
CA PHE A 175 6.06 1.45 -0.89
C PHE A 175 5.33 1.42 0.46
N ALA A 176 5.74 0.55 1.38
CA ALA A 176 5.22 0.49 2.73
C ALA A 176 5.47 1.80 3.50
N LEU A 177 6.63 2.44 3.29
CA LEU A 177 6.92 3.75 3.87
C LEU A 177 5.92 4.82 3.41
N ILE A 178 5.65 4.88 2.11
CA ILE A 178 4.70 5.85 1.55
C ILE A 178 3.28 5.53 2.02
N ALA A 179 2.89 4.25 2.04
CA ALA A 179 1.60 3.81 2.53
C ALA A 179 1.39 4.17 4.01
N TYR A 180 2.41 3.95 4.86
CA TYR A 180 2.36 4.32 6.28
C TYR A 180 2.20 5.83 6.46
N VAL A 181 3.03 6.64 5.78
CA VAL A 181 2.96 8.10 5.83
C VAL A 181 1.59 8.61 5.37
N SER A 182 1.07 8.07 4.28
CA SER A 182 -0.26 8.41 3.75
C SER A 182 -1.37 8.06 4.75
N SER A 183 -1.29 6.88 5.36
CA SER A 183 -2.24 6.44 6.40
C SER A 183 -2.17 7.29 7.64
N TRP A 184 -0.99 7.67 8.08
CA TRP A 184 -0.82 8.57 9.23
C TRP A 184 -1.45 9.93 8.95
N LEU A 185 -1.23 10.50 7.75
CA LEU A 185 -1.86 11.76 7.34
C LEU A 185 -3.38 11.64 7.31
N LYS A 186 -3.93 10.55 6.78
CA LYS A 186 -5.37 10.29 6.80
C LYS A 186 -5.90 10.18 8.23
N CYS A 187 -5.24 9.43 9.08
CA CYS A 187 -5.65 9.16 10.46
C CYS A 187 -5.70 10.43 11.33
N TYR A 188 -4.70 11.29 11.20
CA TYR A 188 -4.54 12.45 12.08
C TYR A 188 -4.91 13.80 11.45
N HIS A 189 -4.90 13.87 10.11
CA HIS A 189 -5.15 15.10 9.34
C HIS A 189 -6.05 14.85 8.13
N PRO A 190 -7.24 14.23 8.30
CA PRO A 190 -8.10 13.82 7.19
C PRO A 190 -8.50 14.97 6.27
N ALA A 191 -8.69 16.17 6.80
CA ALA A 191 -8.99 17.36 5.98
C ALA A 191 -7.82 17.74 5.06
N ALA A 192 -6.59 17.74 5.59
CA ALA A 192 -5.40 18.04 4.81
C ALA A 192 -5.10 16.93 3.80
N PHE A 193 -5.29 15.67 4.20
CA PHE A 193 -5.13 14.51 3.32
C PHE A 193 -6.09 14.58 2.13
N CYS A 194 -7.39 14.79 2.39
CA CYS A 194 -8.40 14.95 1.35
C CYS A 194 -8.12 16.16 0.45
N CYS A 195 -7.75 17.32 1.02
CA CYS A 195 -7.38 18.50 0.27
C CYS A 195 -6.22 18.23 -0.70
N GLY A 196 -5.18 17.55 -0.24
CA GLY A 196 -4.05 17.16 -1.08
C GLY A 196 -4.46 16.24 -2.24
N LEU A 197 -5.31 15.25 -1.97
CA LEU A 197 -5.82 14.34 -3.00
C LEU A 197 -6.67 15.06 -4.05
N LEU A 198 -7.56 15.97 -3.63
CA LEU A 198 -8.39 16.74 -4.53
C LEU A 198 -7.57 17.68 -5.42
N ASN A 199 -6.51 18.28 -4.87
CA ASN A 199 -5.62 19.17 -5.61
C ASN A 199 -4.64 18.42 -6.53
N SER A 200 -4.46 17.11 -6.32
CA SER A 200 -3.61 16.24 -7.15
C SER A 200 -4.37 15.50 -8.25
N GLN A 201 -5.69 15.75 -8.38
CA GLN A 201 -6.50 15.12 -9.44
C GLN A 201 -6.07 15.57 -10.85
N PRO A 202 -6.14 14.70 -11.88
CA PRO A 202 -6.68 13.32 -11.85
C PRO A 202 -5.67 12.31 -11.31
N MET A 203 -6.07 11.51 -10.32
CA MET A 203 -5.23 10.44 -9.73
C MET A 203 -6.05 9.39 -8.97
N GLY A 204 -5.44 8.22 -8.75
CA GLY A 204 -5.98 7.15 -7.90
C GLY A 204 -7.17 6.40 -8.50
N PHE A 205 -7.78 5.55 -7.67
CA PHE A 205 -8.90 4.69 -8.04
C PHE A 205 -10.27 5.35 -7.83
N TYR A 206 -10.30 6.45 -7.08
CA TYR A 206 -11.55 7.05 -6.62
C TYR A 206 -11.74 8.46 -7.17
N PRO A 207 -12.97 8.80 -7.63
CA PRO A 207 -13.29 10.15 -8.05
C PRO A 207 -13.36 11.11 -6.84
N PRO A 208 -13.25 12.43 -7.06
CA PRO A 208 -13.31 13.45 -6.01
C PRO A 208 -14.45 13.28 -5.01
N ALA A 209 -15.66 12.92 -5.50
CA ALA A 209 -16.82 12.73 -4.65
C ALA A 209 -16.63 11.66 -3.57
N GLN A 210 -15.90 10.57 -3.87
CA GLN A 210 -15.62 9.52 -2.88
C GLN A 210 -14.59 9.96 -1.84
N HIS A 211 -13.59 10.75 -2.23
CA HIS A 211 -12.64 11.35 -1.27
C HIS A 211 -13.34 12.32 -0.32
N ILE A 212 -14.29 13.11 -0.84
CA ILE A 212 -15.10 14.02 -0.03
C ILE A 212 -15.97 13.25 0.98
N GLN A 213 -16.70 12.21 0.51
CA GLN A 213 -17.51 11.36 1.39
C GLN A 213 -16.67 10.66 2.47
N ASP A 214 -15.48 10.22 2.12
CA ASP A 214 -14.54 9.61 3.06
C ASP A 214 -14.10 10.62 4.14
N ALA A 215 -13.74 11.84 3.74
CA ALA A 215 -13.39 12.91 4.67
C ALA A 215 -14.56 13.29 5.61
N GLU A 216 -15.79 13.34 5.11
CA GLU A 216 -16.99 13.59 5.92
C GLU A 216 -17.20 12.50 6.97
N ARG A 217 -16.96 11.21 6.66
CA ARG A 217 -17.01 10.10 7.62
C ARG A 217 -15.97 10.27 8.74
N HIS A 218 -14.85 10.94 8.44
CA HIS A 218 -13.82 11.30 9.41
C HIS A 218 -14.09 12.64 10.13
N GLY A 219 -15.30 13.18 10.04
CA GLY A 219 -15.71 14.38 10.72
C GLY A 219 -15.22 15.69 10.09
N VAL A 220 -14.71 15.66 8.87
CA VAL A 220 -14.30 16.87 8.15
C VAL A 220 -15.53 17.61 7.62
N LYS A 221 -15.66 18.89 8.00
CA LYS A 221 -16.70 19.75 7.44
C LYS A 221 -16.31 20.23 6.04
N ILE A 222 -17.11 19.87 5.04
CA ILE A 222 -16.91 20.31 3.65
C ILE A 222 -17.67 21.62 3.42
N LEU A 223 -16.99 22.57 2.80
CA LEU A 223 -17.56 23.85 2.39
C LEU A 223 -17.68 23.85 0.85
N PRO A 224 -18.85 24.15 0.28
CA PRO A 224 -19.05 24.14 -1.16
C PRO A 224 -18.20 25.20 -1.85
N VAL A 225 -18.11 25.11 -3.17
CA VAL A 225 -17.54 26.18 -3.98
C VAL A 225 -18.35 27.45 -3.77
N GLU A 226 -17.65 28.57 -3.55
CA GLU A 226 -18.26 29.87 -3.32
C GLU A 226 -17.37 30.96 -3.95
N VAL A 227 -18.02 31.84 -4.71
CA VAL A 227 -17.33 32.87 -5.50
C VAL A 227 -16.50 33.85 -4.63
N ASN A 228 -16.97 34.15 -3.43
CA ASN A 228 -16.29 35.07 -2.51
C ASN A 228 -15.20 34.41 -1.66
N SER A 229 -15.10 33.08 -1.62
CA SER A 229 -14.19 32.38 -0.70
C SER A 229 -13.28 31.37 -1.37
N SER A 230 -13.76 30.69 -2.46
CA SER A 230 -12.96 29.66 -3.11
C SER A 230 -11.80 30.22 -3.91
N PHE A 231 -10.73 29.45 -3.98
CA PHE A 231 -9.60 29.62 -4.90
C PHE A 231 -9.65 28.55 -5.99
N TYR A 232 -8.70 28.55 -6.90
CA TYR A 232 -8.60 27.48 -7.90
C TYR A 232 -8.46 26.13 -7.22
N ASP A 233 -7.48 25.99 -6.34
CA ASP A 233 -7.29 24.81 -5.52
C ASP A 233 -8.24 24.74 -4.31
N CYS A 234 -8.52 23.53 -3.85
CA CYS A 234 -9.15 23.31 -2.55
C CYS A 234 -8.24 23.86 -1.42
N THR A 235 -8.85 24.44 -0.39
CA THR A 235 -8.11 25.05 0.73
C THR A 235 -8.65 24.61 2.08
N LEU A 236 -7.82 24.78 3.12
CA LEU A 236 -8.20 24.51 4.49
C LEU A 236 -8.57 25.82 5.19
N GLU A 237 -9.77 25.87 5.76
CA GLU A 237 -10.26 27.01 6.55
C GLU A 237 -10.29 26.65 8.03
N PHE A 238 -9.65 27.47 8.86
CA PHE A 238 -9.68 27.33 10.31
C PHE A 238 -10.79 28.20 10.89
N ALA A 239 -11.47 27.71 11.95
CA ALA A 239 -12.47 28.52 12.65
C ALA A 239 -11.79 29.76 13.27
N LYS A 240 -12.53 30.89 13.34
CA LYS A 240 -12.06 32.08 14.04
C LYS A 240 -11.73 31.71 15.50
N GLY A 241 -10.54 32.06 15.97
CA GLY A 241 -10.06 31.68 17.32
C GLY A 241 -9.27 30.37 17.37
N TYR A 242 -8.99 29.73 16.24
CA TYR A 242 -8.11 28.56 16.20
C TYR A 242 -6.71 28.95 16.66
N GLN A 243 -6.34 28.52 17.88
CA GLN A 243 -4.96 28.60 18.35
C GLN A 243 -4.26 27.30 17.98
N LYS A 244 -3.11 27.40 17.32
CA LYS A 244 -2.26 26.25 16.97
C LYS A 244 -1.73 25.64 18.27
N LEU A 245 -2.41 24.62 18.78
CA LEU A 245 -1.94 23.84 19.91
C LEU A 245 -0.71 23.05 19.48
N ASN A 246 0.40 23.21 20.20
CA ASN A 246 1.71 22.63 19.86
C ASN A 246 1.80 21.10 20.11
N ASN A 247 0.74 20.45 20.58
CA ASN A 247 0.74 19.03 20.91
C ASN A 247 -0.19 18.25 19.95
N HIS A 248 0.37 17.32 19.22
CA HIS A 248 -0.34 16.43 18.27
C HIS A 248 -1.49 15.60 18.88
N SER A 249 -1.55 15.49 20.20
CA SER A 249 -2.53 14.66 20.92
C SER A 249 -3.88 15.33 21.21
N GLN A 250 -4.10 16.61 20.84
CA GLN A 250 -5.32 17.35 21.19
C GLN A 250 -6.00 18.07 20.02
N LEU A 251 -5.75 17.68 18.78
CA LEU A 251 -6.49 18.22 17.63
C LEU A 251 -7.87 17.58 17.52
N THR A 252 -8.80 18.01 18.40
CA THR A 252 -10.22 17.62 18.33
C THR A 252 -11.02 18.41 17.28
N LEU A 253 -10.43 19.42 16.65
CA LEU A 253 -11.07 20.22 15.60
C LEU A 253 -10.24 20.14 14.31
N HIS A 254 -10.73 19.37 13.33
CA HIS A 254 -10.19 19.42 12.00
C HIS A 254 -10.51 20.77 11.33
N PRO A 255 -9.59 21.32 10.50
CA PRO A 255 -9.94 22.45 9.66
C PRO A 255 -11.08 22.04 8.71
N ARG A 256 -11.88 23.01 8.30
CA ARG A 256 -12.89 22.78 7.25
C ARG A 256 -12.20 22.74 5.90
N LEU A 257 -12.72 21.94 5.00
CA LEU A 257 -12.19 21.82 3.63
C LEU A 257 -13.09 22.64 2.69
N ARG A 258 -12.57 23.71 2.09
CA ARG A 258 -13.23 24.48 1.04
C ARG A 258 -12.93 23.86 -0.32
N ILE A 259 -13.99 23.56 -1.07
CA ILE A 259 -13.86 23.06 -2.45
C ILE A 259 -13.37 24.17 -3.37
N GLY A 260 -12.37 23.87 -4.19
CA GLY A 260 -11.78 24.78 -5.14
C GLY A 260 -12.52 24.82 -6.49
N PHE A 261 -12.34 25.90 -7.25
CA PHE A 261 -12.91 26.07 -8.58
C PHE A 261 -12.47 24.99 -9.58
N ARG A 262 -11.27 24.38 -9.39
CA ARG A 262 -10.75 23.30 -10.25
C ARG A 262 -11.68 22.09 -10.36
N LEU A 263 -12.57 21.88 -9.40
CA LEU A 263 -13.56 20.79 -9.43
C LEU A 263 -14.82 21.12 -10.21
N ILE A 264 -14.98 22.36 -10.67
CA ILE A 264 -16.08 22.77 -11.56
C ILE A 264 -15.69 22.37 -12.99
N LYS A 265 -16.56 21.57 -13.63
CA LYS A 265 -16.34 21.15 -15.02
C LYS A 265 -16.23 22.35 -15.95
N GLY A 266 -15.13 22.47 -16.67
CA GLY A 266 -14.90 23.54 -17.63
C GLY A 266 -14.32 24.82 -17.04
N MET A 267 -14.09 24.90 -15.75
CA MET A 267 -13.40 26.03 -15.11
C MET A 267 -11.91 25.98 -15.43
N SER A 268 -11.39 27.02 -16.05
CA SER A 268 -9.95 27.19 -16.26
C SER A 268 -9.29 27.87 -15.05
N GLU A 269 -8.00 27.66 -14.88
CA GLU A 269 -7.22 28.34 -13.85
C GLU A 269 -7.23 29.88 -14.05
N ALA A 270 -7.12 30.32 -15.31
CA ALA A 270 -7.23 31.74 -15.66
C ALA A 270 -8.60 32.34 -15.29
N GLY A 271 -9.69 31.61 -15.54
CA GLY A 271 -11.05 32.03 -15.15
C GLY A 271 -11.21 32.12 -13.63
N ALA A 272 -10.69 31.15 -12.90
CA ALA A 272 -10.71 31.19 -11.44
C ALA A 272 -9.87 32.35 -10.89
N SER A 273 -8.68 32.62 -11.47
CA SER A 273 -7.83 33.74 -11.09
C SER A 273 -8.53 35.09 -11.32
N ALA A 274 -9.21 35.26 -12.45
CA ALA A 274 -10.00 36.47 -12.72
C ALA A 274 -11.09 36.72 -11.68
N ILE A 275 -11.79 35.66 -11.22
CA ILE A 275 -12.77 35.77 -10.13
C ILE A 275 -12.08 36.21 -8.82
N VAL A 276 -10.92 35.60 -8.50
CA VAL A 276 -10.17 35.92 -7.29
C VAL A 276 -9.66 37.36 -7.30
N GLU A 277 -9.21 37.87 -8.45
CA GLU A 277 -8.79 39.25 -8.64
C GLU A 277 -9.98 40.22 -8.52
N ALA A 278 -11.08 39.94 -9.20
CA ALA A 278 -12.25 40.81 -9.18
C ALA A 278 -12.82 41.01 -7.77
N ARG A 279 -12.84 39.98 -6.92
CA ARG A 279 -13.33 40.09 -5.54
C ARG A 279 -12.44 40.93 -4.60
N GLN A 280 -11.17 41.23 -5.01
CA GLN A 280 -10.32 42.15 -4.23
C GLN A 280 -10.88 43.57 -4.22
N GLY A 281 -11.63 43.95 -5.25
CA GLY A 281 -12.35 45.23 -5.33
C GLY A 281 -13.64 45.27 -4.52
N GLY A 282 -14.07 44.16 -3.93
CA GLY A 282 -15.30 44.02 -3.16
C GLY A 282 -15.93 42.64 -3.34
N THR A 283 -16.73 42.21 -2.34
CA THR A 283 -17.44 40.93 -2.41
C THR A 283 -18.58 40.99 -3.43
N PHE A 284 -18.76 39.91 -4.17
CA PHE A 284 -19.93 39.77 -5.04
C PHE A 284 -21.22 39.65 -4.20
N THR A 285 -22.18 40.53 -4.46
CA THR A 285 -23.46 40.62 -3.69
C THR A 285 -24.66 40.13 -4.48
N SER A 286 -24.54 40.07 -5.83
CA SER A 286 -25.60 39.59 -6.73
C SER A 286 -25.01 39.05 -8.03
N ILE A 287 -25.76 38.22 -8.73
CA ILE A 287 -25.51 37.84 -10.12
C ILE A 287 -26.34 38.83 -10.98
N GLN A 288 -25.67 39.73 -11.67
CA GLN A 288 -26.25 40.56 -12.70
C GLN A 288 -25.75 40.15 -14.07
#